data_87f9cd6ae4778b5ecfbfbdce0ce603a5
#
_entry.id   87f9cd6ae4778b5ecfbfbdce0ce603a5
#
_cell.length_a   1.000
_cell.length_b   1.000
_cell.length_c   1.000
_cell.angle_alpha   90.00
_cell.angle_beta   90.00
_cell.angle_gamma   90.00
#
_symmetry.space_group_name_H-M   'P 1'
#
loop_
_entity.id
_entity.type
_entity.pdbx_description
1 polymer ?
#
loop_
_entity_poly.entity_id
_entity_poly.type
_entity_poly.pdbx_seq_one_letter_code
_entity_poly.pdbx_strand_id
1 'polypeptide(L)'
;MHDYTVFDLETTGKKIIQIGALKVRDDQTVAKFSTYVNPLEKINDYVSHLTGISNYQTDAAPVIDEVMPDFLTFIGDDTLVGHNILSFDCNILADNGYPVANSKLDTLLLANSYKKRGLFLDPIPNVRLSTLKDYYGIKINSHIAISDCITNNIVYQKLRDGDLAKATQIIDFTPKQVDSRLAGQRFVITGQFRQATRYELINLIQSHGGKVTGSVSGVTDYLLKGKLDHVTGKCKKAAEKGTEVIGYEDLMLFLRK
;
A
#
# COMPACT_ATOMS: atom_id res chain seq x y z
N MET A 1 14.54 10.39 6.88
CA MET A 1 15.14 9.16 6.31
C MET A 1 15.51 9.47 4.87
N HIS A 2 16.78 9.28 4.51
CA HIS A 2 17.34 9.65 3.21
C HIS A 2 17.75 8.42 2.38
N ASP A 3 17.84 7.25 3.05
CA ASP A 3 18.14 5.95 2.43
C ASP A 3 16.96 5.01 2.55
N TYR A 4 16.43 4.55 1.42
CA TYR A 4 15.26 3.70 1.33
C TYR A 4 15.10 3.11 -0.08
N THR A 5 14.19 2.17 -0.23
CA THR A 5 13.76 1.69 -1.55
C THR A 5 12.27 1.97 -1.74
N VAL A 6 11.94 2.68 -2.81
CA VAL A 6 10.53 2.86 -3.25
C VAL A 6 10.17 1.70 -4.15
N PHE A 7 8.99 1.09 -4.00
CA PHE A 7 8.49 0.14 -4.98
C PHE A 7 6.99 0.24 -5.18
N ASP A 8 6.56 -0.25 -6.33
CA ASP A 8 5.17 -0.28 -6.78
C ASP A 8 4.93 -1.49 -7.69
N LEU A 9 3.73 -2.03 -7.66
CA LEU A 9 3.32 -3.21 -8.41
C LEU A 9 2.13 -2.92 -9.31
N GLU A 10 2.21 -3.32 -10.59
CA GLU A 10 1.02 -3.46 -11.43
C GLU A 10 0.53 -4.91 -11.39
N THR A 11 -0.79 -5.07 -11.38
CA THR A 11 -1.40 -6.40 -11.15
C THR A 11 -2.60 -6.66 -12.04
N THR A 12 -2.82 -7.93 -12.37
CA THR A 12 -4.11 -8.43 -12.85
C THR A 12 -4.72 -9.30 -11.75
N GLY A 13 -5.83 -8.86 -11.15
CA GLY A 13 -6.38 -9.51 -9.96
C GLY A 13 -5.35 -9.56 -8.81
N LYS A 14 -4.86 -10.75 -8.48
CA LYS A 14 -3.81 -10.95 -7.48
C LYS A 14 -2.45 -11.28 -8.08
N LYS A 15 -2.36 -11.43 -9.38
CA LYS A 15 -1.11 -11.75 -10.07
C LYS A 15 -0.35 -10.48 -10.41
N ILE A 16 0.95 -10.50 -10.16
CA ILE A 16 1.85 -9.41 -10.50
C ILE A 16 2.14 -9.47 -12.00
N ILE A 17 2.06 -8.32 -12.67
CA ILE A 17 2.38 -8.17 -14.10
C ILE A 17 3.54 -7.21 -14.36
N GLN A 18 3.87 -6.35 -13.39
CA GLN A 18 5.06 -5.52 -13.42
C GLN A 18 5.52 -5.21 -12.00
N ILE A 19 6.83 -5.15 -11.80
CA ILE A 19 7.49 -4.64 -10.59
C ILE A 19 8.35 -3.46 -10.97
N GLY A 20 8.16 -2.34 -10.28
CA GLY A 20 9.05 -1.17 -10.34
C GLY A 20 9.65 -0.90 -8.97
N ALA A 21 10.95 -0.56 -8.93
CA ALA A 21 11.57 -0.09 -7.69
C ALA A 21 12.70 0.91 -7.96
N LEU A 22 12.92 1.81 -6.99
CA LEU A 22 14.00 2.79 -6.97
C LEU A 22 14.78 2.64 -5.69
N LYS A 23 16.09 2.44 -5.79
CA LYS A 23 16.99 2.53 -4.65
C LYS A 23 17.43 3.98 -4.47
N VAL A 24 17.19 4.52 -3.29
CA VAL A 24 17.50 5.92 -2.95
C VAL A 24 18.57 5.93 -1.86
N ARG A 25 19.59 6.75 -2.04
CA ARG A 25 20.65 7.03 -1.07
C ARG A 25 20.90 8.53 -1.06
N ASP A 26 20.96 9.12 0.12
CA ASP A 26 21.07 10.58 0.29
C ASP A 26 20.09 11.35 -0.61
N ASP A 27 18.83 10.89 -0.67
CA ASP A 27 17.75 11.42 -1.49
C ASP A 27 17.96 11.33 -3.02
N GLN A 28 19.02 10.71 -3.48
CA GLN A 28 19.29 10.51 -4.89
C GLN A 28 18.92 9.07 -5.31
N THR A 29 18.28 8.94 -6.46
CA THR A 29 18.07 7.62 -7.06
C THR A 29 19.39 7.07 -7.57
N VAL A 30 19.91 6.03 -6.93
CA VAL A 30 21.19 5.39 -7.29
C VAL A 30 21.03 4.13 -8.14
N ALA A 31 19.87 3.46 -8.08
CA ALA A 31 19.58 2.30 -8.91
C ALA A 31 18.07 2.19 -9.19
N LYS A 32 17.73 1.48 -10.27
CA LYS A 32 16.36 1.21 -10.70
C LYS A 32 16.19 -0.28 -10.97
N PHE A 33 15.06 -0.81 -10.56
CA PHE A 33 14.59 -2.14 -10.94
C PHE A 33 13.27 -1.98 -11.67
N SER A 34 13.13 -2.60 -12.82
CA SER A 34 11.86 -2.58 -13.57
C SER A 34 11.77 -3.81 -14.45
N THR A 35 10.75 -4.61 -14.25
CA THR A 35 10.52 -5.81 -15.05
C THR A 35 9.05 -6.11 -15.20
N TYR A 36 8.66 -6.63 -16.36
CA TYR A 36 7.37 -7.30 -16.52
C TYR A 36 7.43 -8.69 -15.89
N VAL A 37 6.28 -9.20 -15.52
CA VAL A 37 6.13 -10.55 -14.96
C VAL A 37 5.03 -11.28 -15.73
N ASN A 38 5.28 -12.51 -16.11
CA ASN A 38 4.28 -13.38 -16.71
C ASN A 38 3.33 -13.90 -15.63
N PRO A 39 2.04 -13.48 -15.61
CA PRO A 39 1.08 -13.93 -14.60
C PRO A 39 0.58 -15.36 -14.84
N LEU A 40 1.00 -16.03 -15.92
CA LEU A 40 0.51 -17.34 -16.41
C LEU A 40 -1.00 -17.32 -16.72
N GLU A 41 -1.55 -16.15 -16.97
CA GLU A 41 -2.95 -15.95 -17.38
C GLU A 41 -3.05 -14.71 -18.27
N LYS A 42 -4.15 -14.58 -19.01
CA LYS A 42 -4.35 -13.40 -19.85
C LYS A 42 -4.76 -12.17 -19.02
N ILE A 43 -4.13 -11.07 -19.31
CA ILE A 43 -4.53 -9.76 -18.78
C ILE A 43 -5.83 -9.36 -19.47
N ASN A 44 -6.83 -8.92 -18.70
CA ASN A 44 -8.08 -8.42 -19.27
C ASN A 44 -7.91 -7.02 -19.87
N ASP A 45 -8.82 -6.65 -20.75
CA ASP A 45 -8.76 -5.37 -21.48
C ASP A 45 -8.78 -4.15 -20.55
N TYR A 46 -9.50 -4.22 -19.43
CA TYR A 46 -9.55 -3.13 -18.45
C TYR A 46 -8.16 -2.86 -17.83
N VAL A 47 -7.46 -3.92 -17.41
CA VAL A 47 -6.10 -3.80 -16.85
C VAL A 47 -5.13 -3.31 -17.93
N SER A 48 -5.21 -3.84 -19.16
CA SER A 48 -4.37 -3.39 -20.27
C SER A 48 -4.58 -1.91 -20.59
N HIS A 49 -5.81 -1.41 -20.57
CA HIS A 49 -6.09 0.01 -20.77
C HIS A 49 -5.58 0.88 -19.62
N LEU A 50 -5.72 0.40 -18.37
CA LEU A 50 -5.31 1.14 -17.19
C LEU A 50 -3.79 1.28 -17.08
N THR A 51 -3.05 0.18 -17.30
CA THR A 51 -1.60 0.10 -17.09
C THR A 51 -0.80 0.33 -18.39
N GLY A 52 -1.45 0.19 -19.54
CA GLY A 52 -0.77 0.15 -20.84
C GLY A 52 0.02 -1.15 -21.10
N ILE A 53 -0.07 -2.13 -20.18
CA ILE A 53 0.61 -3.42 -20.30
C ILE A 53 -0.27 -4.39 -21.10
N SER A 54 0.31 -5.00 -22.12
CA SER A 54 -0.38 -5.95 -22.98
C SER A 54 0.09 -7.39 -22.74
N ASN A 55 -0.71 -8.35 -23.18
CA ASN A 55 -0.33 -9.75 -23.16
C ASN A 55 0.98 -10.03 -23.93
N TYR A 56 1.29 -9.23 -24.94
CA TYR A 56 2.55 -9.35 -25.69
C TYR A 56 3.79 -9.16 -24.80
N GLN A 57 3.73 -8.21 -23.85
CA GLN A 57 4.82 -7.95 -22.92
C GLN A 57 4.89 -9.02 -21.84
N THR A 58 3.76 -9.43 -21.27
CA THR A 58 3.74 -10.40 -20.17
C THR A 58 3.94 -11.84 -20.63
N ASP A 59 3.47 -12.23 -21.81
CA ASP A 59 3.72 -13.59 -22.33
C ASP A 59 5.23 -13.83 -22.60
N ALA A 60 5.99 -12.77 -22.91
CA ALA A 60 7.44 -12.82 -23.13
C ALA A 60 8.28 -12.60 -21.86
N ALA A 61 7.63 -12.26 -20.74
CA ALA A 61 8.31 -11.97 -19.47
C ALA A 61 8.60 -13.24 -18.65
N PRO A 62 9.59 -13.19 -17.74
CA PRO A 62 9.82 -14.28 -16.79
C PRO A 62 8.64 -14.42 -15.82
N VAL A 63 8.46 -15.62 -15.27
CA VAL A 63 7.49 -15.87 -14.20
C VAL A 63 7.96 -15.29 -12.87
N ILE A 64 7.03 -15.14 -11.92
CA ILE A 64 7.32 -14.49 -10.63
C ILE A 64 8.48 -15.14 -9.87
N ASP A 65 8.60 -16.45 -9.89
CA ASP A 65 9.65 -17.19 -9.18
C ASP A 65 11.05 -16.93 -9.76
N GLU A 66 11.14 -16.55 -11.04
CA GLU A 66 12.40 -16.16 -11.68
C GLU A 66 12.79 -14.70 -11.38
N VAL A 67 11.80 -13.84 -11.14
CA VAL A 67 12.02 -12.40 -10.89
C VAL A 67 12.33 -12.10 -9.43
N MET A 68 11.69 -12.82 -8.51
CA MET A 68 11.73 -12.48 -7.10
C MET A 68 13.13 -12.54 -6.44
N PRO A 69 14.04 -13.47 -6.78
CA PRO A 69 15.39 -13.47 -6.22
C PRO A 69 16.13 -12.15 -6.46
N ASP A 70 16.03 -11.61 -7.67
CA ASP A 70 16.67 -10.34 -8.04
C ASP A 70 15.99 -9.15 -7.35
N PHE A 71 14.64 -9.16 -7.29
CA PHE A 71 13.91 -8.11 -6.60
C PHE A 71 14.21 -8.09 -5.09
N LEU A 72 14.24 -9.24 -4.43
CA LEU A 72 14.57 -9.33 -3.01
C LEU A 72 16.02 -8.90 -2.74
N THR A 73 16.94 -9.25 -3.62
CA THR A 73 18.34 -8.77 -3.57
C THR A 73 18.39 -7.24 -3.75
N PHE A 74 17.59 -6.71 -4.68
CA PHE A 74 17.52 -5.27 -4.92
C PHE A 74 17.00 -4.50 -3.72
N ILE A 75 15.94 -4.94 -3.06
CA ILE A 75 15.41 -4.24 -1.88
C ILE A 75 16.33 -4.41 -0.65
N GLY A 76 16.97 -5.58 -0.49
CA GLY A 76 17.83 -5.88 0.66
C GLY A 76 17.10 -5.63 1.99
N ASP A 77 17.78 -4.97 2.93
CA ASP A 77 17.23 -4.60 4.25
C ASP A 77 16.68 -3.16 4.30
N ASP A 78 16.51 -2.50 3.15
CA ASP A 78 16.04 -1.11 3.09
C ASP A 78 14.65 -0.97 3.68
N THR A 79 14.33 0.20 4.24
CA THR A 79 12.95 0.60 4.47
C THR A 79 12.24 0.74 3.12
N LEU A 80 11.10 0.09 2.99
CA LEU A 80 10.30 0.13 1.77
C LEU A 80 9.29 1.27 1.83
N VAL A 81 9.29 2.10 0.80
CA VAL A 81 8.37 3.23 0.65
C VAL A 81 7.40 2.93 -0.49
N GLY A 82 6.11 3.13 -0.29
CA GLY A 82 5.11 2.93 -1.33
C GLY A 82 3.82 3.70 -1.02
N HIS A 83 2.97 3.88 -2.01
CA HIS A 83 1.69 4.55 -1.85
C HIS A 83 0.57 3.52 -1.65
N ASN A 84 0.03 3.40 -0.45
CA ASN A 84 -0.87 2.31 -0.03
C ASN A 84 -0.18 0.94 0.09
N ILE A 85 1.12 0.95 0.24
CA ILE A 85 1.99 -0.23 0.27
C ILE A 85 1.57 -1.27 1.31
N LEU A 86 1.13 -0.82 2.49
CA LEU A 86 0.71 -1.68 3.59
C LEU A 86 -0.59 -2.44 3.31
N SER A 87 -1.49 -1.84 2.54
CA SER A 87 -2.80 -2.44 2.24
C SER A 87 -2.86 -3.10 0.86
N PHE A 88 -1.88 -2.89 0.00
CA PHE A 88 -1.88 -3.41 -1.36
C PHE A 88 -0.58 -4.17 -1.69
N ASP A 89 0.51 -3.51 -2.01
CA ASP A 89 1.71 -4.13 -2.59
C ASP A 89 2.31 -5.23 -1.72
N CYS A 90 2.48 -4.97 -0.42
CA CYS A 90 3.00 -5.99 0.49
C CYS A 90 2.06 -7.18 0.64
N ASN A 91 0.76 -6.97 0.53
CA ASN A 91 -0.21 -8.06 0.55
C ASN A 91 -0.17 -8.88 -0.74
N ILE A 92 0.01 -8.22 -1.89
CA ILE A 92 0.16 -8.89 -3.18
C ILE A 92 1.44 -9.74 -3.19
N LEU A 93 2.57 -9.22 -2.71
CA LEU A 93 3.80 -10.01 -2.57
C LEU A 93 3.57 -11.25 -1.68
N ALA A 94 2.95 -11.07 -0.52
CA ALA A 94 2.65 -12.18 0.38
C ALA A 94 1.67 -13.21 -0.23
N ASP A 95 0.65 -12.76 -0.99
CA ASP A 95 -0.31 -13.64 -1.68
C ASP A 95 0.36 -14.45 -2.81
N ASN A 96 1.47 -13.97 -3.35
CA ASN A 96 2.29 -14.67 -4.33
C ASN A 96 3.45 -15.47 -3.69
N GLY A 97 3.49 -15.64 -2.36
CA GLY A 97 4.48 -16.45 -1.64
C GLY A 97 5.75 -15.71 -1.21
N TYR A 98 5.83 -14.39 -1.41
CA TYR A 98 7.02 -13.57 -1.13
C TYR A 98 6.75 -12.46 -0.10
N PRO A 99 6.44 -12.79 1.16
CA PRO A 99 6.26 -11.79 2.19
C PRO A 99 7.59 -11.07 2.47
N VAL A 100 7.56 -9.74 2.57
CA VAL A 100 8.74 -8.92 2.90
C VAL A 100 8.69 -8.46 4.35
N ALA A 101 9.79 -8.68 5.09
CA ALA A 101 9.92 -8.34 6.50
C ALA A 101 10.42 -6.90 6.74
N ASN A 102 10.91 -6.24 5.71
CA ASN A 102 11.46 -4.88 5.76
C ASN A 102 10.56 -3.90 6.51
N SER A 103 11.15 -2.88 7.11
CA SER A 103 10.45 -1.67 7.56
C SER A 103 9.66 -1.04 6.41
N LYS A 104 8.48 -0.49 6.67
CA LYS A 104 7.61 0.06 5.62
C LYS A 104 7.12 1.46 5.96
N LEU A 105 7.13 2.35 4.97
CA LEU A 105 6.56 3.68 5.04
C LEU A 105 5.49 3.84 3.95
N ASP A 106 4.27 4.12 4.38
CA ASP A 106 3.12 4.30 3.49
C ASP A 106 2.85 5.78 3.26
N THR A 107 3.12 6.27 2.05
CA THR A 107 2.95 7.68 1.70
C THR A 107 1.48 8.10 1.62
N LEU A 108 0.54 7.17 1.38
CA LEU A 108 -0.90 7.47 1.49
C LEU A 108 -1.28 7.84 2.93
N LEU A 109 -0.76 7.11 3.91
CA LEU A 109 -1.01 7.38 5.32
C LEU A 109 -0.35 8.68 5.76
N LEU A 110 0.89 8.92 5.33
CA LEU A 110 1.60 10.16 5.58
C LEU A 110 0.84 11.36 5.02
N ALA A 111 0.41 11.31 3.76
CA ALA A 111 -0.36 12.37 3.12
C ALA A 111 -1.74 12.60 3.79
N ASN A 112 -2.39 11.52 4.25
CA ASN A 112 -3.63 11.63 5.02
C ASN A 112 -3.40 12.36 6.36
N SER A 113 -2.29 12.10 7.03
CA SER A 113 -1.91 12.83 8.26
C SER A 113 -1.70 14.31 7.96
N TYR A 114 -0.98 14.63 6.88
CA TYR A 114 -0.78 16.01 6.41
C TYR A 114 -2.11 16.71 6.15
N LYS A 115 -3.01 16.07 5.40
CA LYS A 115 -4.34 16.62 5.10
C LYS A 115 -5.15 16.91 6.37
N LYS A 116 -5.18 15.96 7.30
CA LYS A 116 -5.90 16.12 8.58
C LYS A 116 -5.36 17.29 9.43
N ARG A 117 -4.05 17.53 9.35
CA ARG A 117 -3.37 18.59 10.10
C ARG A 117 -3.39 19.95 9.38
N GLY A 118 -3.98 20.03 8.17
CA GLY A 118 -4.02 21.26 7.37
C GLY A 118 -2.64 21.74 6.92
N LEU A 119 -1.72 20.80 6.63
CA LEU A 119 -0.33 21.11 6.28
C LEU A 119 -0.10 21.32 4.78
N PHE A 120 -1.08 21.02 3.93
CA PHE A 120 -1.02 21.41 2.53
C PHE A 120 -1.26 22.90 2.40
N LEU A 121 -0.49 23.57 1.54
CA LEU A 121 -0.61 25.02 1.29
C LEU A 121 -1.99 25.37 0.72
N ASP A 122 -2.46 24.57 -0.22
CA ASP A 122 -3.77 24.69 -0.84
C ASP A 122 -4.67 23.50 -0.49
N PRO A 123 -5.99 23.67 -0.47
CA PRO A 123 -6.92 22.58 -0.24
C PRO A 123 -6.75 21.46 -1.24
N ILE A 124 -6.63 20.22 -0.77
CA ILE A 124 -6.50 19.03 -1.61
C ILE A 124 -7.75 18.14 -1.44
N PRO A 125 -8.43 17.71 -2.53
CA PRO A 125 -9.67 16.95 -2.44
C PRO A 125 -9.48 15.57 -1.82
N ASN A 126 -8.41 14.89 -2.19
CA ASN A 126 -8.00 13.58 -1.66
C ASN A 126 -6.48 13.45 -1.72
N VAL A 127 -5.94 12.33 -1.24
CA VAL A 127 -4.50 12.06 -1.23
C VAL A 127 -4.12 10.84 -2.07
N ARG A 128 -4.82 10.60 -3.18
CA ARG A 128 -4.41 9.61 -4.17
C ARG A 128 -3.09 10.05 -4.80
N LEU A 129 -2.29 9.10 -5.25
CA LEU A 129 -1.00 9.41 -5.89
C LEU A 129 -1.16 10.36 -7.09
N SER A 130 -2.18 10.15 -7.92
CA SER A 130 -2.53 11.05 -9.04
C SER A 130 -2.84 12.48 -8.57
N THR A 131 -3.61 12.63 -7.49
CA THR A 131 -3.94 13.97 -6.94
C THR A 131 -2.70 14.66 -6.36
N LEU A 132 -1.84 13.91 -5.66
CA LEU A 132 -0.58 14.45 -5.12
C LEU A 132 0.39 14.81 -6.24
N LYS A 133 0.44 14.01 -7.30
CA LYS A 133 1.18 14.28 -8.52
C LYS A 133 0.78 15.62 -9.14
N ASP A 134 -0.52 15.85 -9.31
CA ASP A 134 -1.05 17.09 -9.87
C ASP A 134 -0.76 18.27 -8.92
N TYR A 135 -0.98 18.09 -7.62
CA TYR A 135 -0.73 19.10 -6.58
C TYR A 135 0.73 19.57 -6.57
N TYR A 136 1.68 18.67 -6.72
CA TYR A 136 3.12 19.01 -6.75
C TYR A 136 3.64 19.32 -8.17
N GLY A 137 2.77 19.35 -9.19
CA GLY A 137 3.15 19.65 -10.57
C GLY A 137 4.10 18.62 -11.20
N ILE A 138 4.03 17.36 -10.78
CA ILE A 138 4.88 16.28 -11.28
C ILE A 138 4.36 15.82 -12.64
N LYS A 139 5.19 15.97 -13.68
CA LYS A 139 4.84 15.61 -15.08
C LYS A 139 5.48 14.29 -15.49
N ILE A 140 4.91 13.19 -15.05
CA ILE A 140 5.36 11.82 -15.35
C ILE A 140 4.12 10.99 -15.73
N ASN A 141 4.22 10.04 -16.66
CA ASN A 141 3.11 9.14 -16.99
C ASN A 141 2.80 8.23 -15.80
N SER A 142 1.53 8.05 -15.48
CA SER A 142 1.06 7.14 -14.42
C SER A 142 0.78 5.74 -14.97
N HIS A 143 0.56 4.78 -14.06
CA HIS A 143 0.24 3.38 -14.38
C HIS A 143 1.36 2.64 -15.14
N ILE A 144 2.59 2.97 -14.79
CA ILE A 144 3.79 2.20 -15.10
C ILE A 144 4.55 2.14 -13.79
N ALA A 145 4.77 0.96 -13.22
CA ALA A 145 5.28 0.78 -11.86
C ALA A 145 6.52 1.66 -11.55
N ILE A 146 7.48 1.73 -12.48
CA ILE A 146 8.68 2.58 -12.28
C ILE A 146 8.35 4.09 -12.28
N SER A 147 7.37 4.52 -13.06
CA SER A 147 6.93 5.92 -13.11
C SER A 147 6.17 6.32 -11.85
N ASP A 148 5.38 5.41 -11.32
CA ASP A 148 4.66 5.61 -10.05
C ASP A 148 5.64 5.57 -8.86
N CYS A 149 6.70 4.75 -8.91
CA CYS A 149 7.83 4.85 -7.98
C CYS A 149 8.51 6.23 -8.01
N ILE A 150 8.80 6.79 -9.19
CA ILE A 150 9.42 8.12 -9.32
C ILE A 150 8.48 9.19 -8.75
N THR A 151 7.20 9.13 -9.10
CA THR A 151 6.17 10.04 -8.59
C THR A 151 6.10 9.94 -7.06
N ASN A 152 6.02 8.73 -6.53
CA ASN A 152 5.92 8.49 -5.10
C ASN A 152 7.19 8.93 -4.33
N ASN A 153 8.37 8.74 -4.91
CA ASN A 153 9.63 9.24 -4.35
C ASN A 153 9.61 10.75 -4.17
N ILE A 154 9.20 11.49 -5.21
CA ILE A 154 9.08 12.95 -5.15
C ILE A 154 8.04 13.36 -4.12
N VAL A 155 6.87 12.72 -4.11
CA VAL A 155 5.79 12.96 -3.13
C VAL A 155 6.29 12.72 -1.72
N TYR A 156 6.99 11.60 -1.47
CA TYR A 156 7.58 11.30 -0.17
C TYR A 156 8.55 12.39 0.30
N GLN A 157 9.49 12.78 -0.56
CA GLN A 157 10.46 13.84 -0.24
C GLN A 157 9.75 15.16 0.06
N LYS A 158 8.75 15.55 -0.74
CA LYS A 158 7.95 16.76 -0.50
C LYS A 158 7.17 16.72 0.82
N LEU A 159 6.55 15.59 1.15
CA LEU A 159 5.83 15.43 2.41
C LEU A 159 6.79 15.41 3.61
N ARG A 160 7.97 14.81 3.46
CA ARG A 160 8.99 14.78 4.51
C ARG A 160 9.58 16.18 4.76
N ASP A 161 9.93 16.90 3.68
CA ASP A 161 10.72 18.14 3.75
C ASP A 161 9.85 19.39 3.83
N GLY A 162 8.62 19.32 3.36
CA GLY A 162 7.71 20.48 3.26
C GLY A 162 7.34 21.12 4.60
N ASP A 163 7.65 20.47 5.72
CA ASP A 163 7.28 20.95 7.05
C ASP A 163 8.32 20.60 8.12
N LEU A 164 9.62 20.65 7.77
CA LEU A 164 10.72 20.40 8.71
C LEU A 164 10.63 21.23 10.00
N ALA A 165 9.95 22.37 9.97
CA ALA A 165 9.75 23.24 11.14
C ALA A 165 8.60 22.74 12.06
N LYS A 166 7.70 21.85 11.58
CA LYS A 166 6.52 21.39 12.31
C LYS A 166 6.46 19.87 12.51
N ALA A 167 7.22 19.08 11.74
CA ALA A 167 7.21 17.62 11.81
C ALA A 167 8.29 17.12 12.78
N THR A 168 8.07 17.26 14.08
CA THR A 168 8.98 16.75 15.12
C THR A 168 8.87 15.24 15.36
N GLN A 169 8.12 14.50 14.56
CA GLN A 169 8.09 13.03 14.61
C GLN A 169 7.83 12.46 13.22
N ILE A 170 8.87 11.94 12.59
CA ILE A 170 8.71 10.84 11.63
C ILE A 170 8.24 9.66 12.46
N ILE A 171 6.96 9.36 12.39
CA ILE A 171 6.43 8.17 13.04
C ILE A 171 7.01 6.99 12.27
N ASP A 172 7.79 6.15 12.96
CA ASP A 172 8.23 4.86 12.42
C ASP A 172 6.98 3.98 12.20
N PHE A 173 6.63 3.78 10.96
CA PHE A 173 5.42 3.08 10.54
C PHE A 173 5.62 1.56 10.40
N THR A 174 6.62 1.01 11.01
CA THR A 174 6.87 -0.43 10.96
C THR A 174 6.03 -1.15 12.01
N PRO A 175 5.05 -1.99 11.63
CA PRO A 175 4.45 -2.91 12.61
C PRO A 175 5.51 -3.94 12.99
N LYS A 176 6.08 -3.82 14.17
CA LYS A 176 6.80 -4.97 14.74
C LYS A 176 5.78 -6.07 14.97
N GLN A 177 5.99 -7.24 14.39
CA GLN A 177 5.13 -8.39 14.67
C GLN A 177 5.27 -8.74 16.17
N VAL A 178 4.17 -8.59 16.89
CA VAL A 178 4.10 -8.86 18.34
C VAL A 178 3.75 -10.34 18.55
N ASP A 179 2.78 -10.86 17.81
CA ASP A 179 2.33 -12.24 17.85
C ASP A 179 1.53 -12.62 16.57
N SER A 180 0.88 -13.79 16.59
CA SER A 180 0.13 -14.34 15.45
C SER A 180 -1.36 -14.55 15.76
N ARG A 181 -1.94 -13.84 16.72
CA ARG A 181 -3.35 -14.02 17.14
C ARG A 181 -4.36 -13.79 16.03
N LEU A 182 -4.04 -12.93 15.07
CA LEU A 182 -4.88 -12.64 13.91
C LEU A 182 -4.36 -13.30 12.62
N ALA A 183 -3.44 -14.27 12.72
CA ALA A 183 -2.87 -14.95 11.57
C ALA A 183 -3.96 -15.61 10.71
N GLY A 184 -3.86 -15.43 9.40
CA GLY A 184 -4.82 -15.95 8.43
C GLY A 184 -6.09 -15.13 8.28
N GLN A 185 -6.40 -14.20 9.19
CA GLN A 185 -7.61 -13.37 9.15
C GLN A 185 -7.41 -12.13 8.27
N ARG A 186 -8.43 -11.78 7.50
CA ARG A 186 -8.44 -10.66 6.55
C ARG A 186 -9.47 -9.62 6.95
N PHE A 187 -9.00 -8.40 7.12
CA PHE A 187 -9.78 -7.27 7.59
C PHE A 187 -9.95 -6.22 6.49
N VAL A 188 -11.11 -5.58 6.48
CA VAL A 188 -11.33 -4.32 5.78
C VAL A 188 -11.77 -3.29 6.81
N ILE A 189 -11.22 -2.08 6.76
CA ILE A 189 -11.53 -1.02 7.71
C ILE A 189 -12.40 0.03 7.01
N THR A 190 -13.45 0.51 7.70
CA THR A 190 -14.32 1.60 7.23
C THR A 190 -14.79 2.48 8.39
N GLY A 191 -15.06 3.76 8.10
CA GLY A 191 -15.53 4.71 9.11
C GLY A 191 -14.43 5.34 9.96
N GLN A 192 -14.86 6.14 10.94
CA GLN A 192 -13.99 6.85 11.88
C GLN A 192 -14.07 6.20 13.26
N PHE A 193 -12.93 6.11 13.93
CA PHE A 193 -12.82 5.55 15.27
C PHE A 193 -12.34 6.65 16.22
N ARG A 194 -12.91 6.69 17.43
CA ARG A 194 -12.46 7.63 18.48
C ARG A 194 -11.17 7.15 19.15
N GLN A 195 -11.03 5.82 19.25
CA GLN A 195 -9.98 5.15 20.01
C GLN A 195 -8.65 5.07 19.25
N ALA A 196 -8.70 5.05 17.91
CA ALA A 196 -7.52 4.86 17.08
C ALA A 196 -7.71 5.47 15.69
N THR A 197 -6.63 5.91 15.08
CA THR A 197 -6.60 6.28 13.67
C THR A 197 -6.67 5.02 12.81
N ARG A 198 -7.05 5.18 11.53
CA ARG A 198 -7.02 4.05 10.58
C ARG A 198 -5.64 3.40 10.51
N TYR A 199 -4.59 4.20 10.60
CA TYR A 199 -3.21 3.75 10.59
C TYR A 199 -2.89 2.88 11.82
N GLU A 200 -3.22 3.33 13.01
CA GLU A 200 -3.01 2.55 14.24
C GLU A 200 -3.76 1.22 14.20
N LEU A 201 -4.95 1.19 13.61
CA LEU A 201 -5.72 -0.05 13.40
C LEU A 201 -5.04 -0.99 12.40
N ILE A 202 -4.50 -0.45 11.30
CA ILE A 202 -3.74 -1.26 10.33
C ILE A 202 -2.51 -1.87 11.03
N ASN A 203 -1.73 -1.06 11.73
CA ASN A 203 -0.55 -1.54 12.47
C ASN A 203 -0.92 -2.57 13.54
N LEU A 204 -1.98 -2.32 14.29
CA LEU A 204 -2.46 -3.23 15.32
C LEU A 204 -2.81 -4.61 14.73
N ILE A 205 -3.58 -4.63 13.64
CA ILE A 205 -3.97 -5.88 12.98
C ILE A 205 -2.73 -6.59 12.40
N GLN A 206 -1.86 -5.86 11.70
CA GLN A 206 -0.68 -6.44 11.06
C GLN A 206 0.37 -6.91 12.06
N SER A 207 0.58 -6.19 13.17
CA SER A 207 1.50 -6.61 14.22
C SER A 207 1.06 -7.91 14.92
N HIS A 208 -0.21 -8.26 14.84
CA HIS A 208 -0.75 -9.52 15.34
C HIS A 208 -1.00 -10.57 14.23
N GLY A 209 -0.36 -10.42 13.06
CA GLY A 209 -0.38 -11.40 11.98
C GLY A 209 -1.61 -11.32 11.06
N GLY A 210 -2.53 -10.39 11.28
CA GLY A 210 -3.70 -10.17 10.43
C GLY A 210 -3.36 -9.43 9.14
N LYS A 211 -4.22 -9.55 8.13
CA LYS A 211 -4.08 -8.91 6.83
C LYS A 211 -5.15 -7.84 6.64
N VAL A 212 -4.75 -6.61 6.25
CA VAL A 212 -5.70 -5.53 5.95
C VAL A 212 -5.74 -5.27 4.46
N THR A 213 -6.95 -5.23 3.88
CA THR A 213 -7.18 -4.95 2.46
C THR A 213 -8.07 -3.73 2.25
N GLY A 214 -8.00 -3.16 1.03
CA GLY A 214 -8.72 -1.91 0.70
C GLY A 214 -10.22 -2.10 0.44
N SER A 215 -10.66 -3.31 0.04
CA SER A 215 -12.04 -3.61 -0.36
C SER A 215 -12.52 -4.96 0.17
N VAL A 216 -13.82 -5.08 0.39
CA VAL A 216 -14.47 -6.34 0.78
C VAL A 216 -14.55 -7.27 -0.42
N SER A 217 -14.20 -8.54 -0.22
CA SER A 217 -14.27 -9.64 -1.20
C SER A 217 -14.77 -10.92 -0.52
N GLY A 218 -14.96 -12.01 -1.29
CA GLY A 218 -15.41 -13.30 -0.76
C GLY A 218 -14.45 -13.99 0.22
N VAL A 219 -13.23 -13.44 0.38
CA VAL A 219 -12.22 -13.94 1.33
C VAL A 219 -11.96 -12.95 2.47
N THR A 220 -12.81 -11.93 2.64
CA THR A 220 -12.73 -10.99 3.75
C THR A 220 -13.46 -11.58 4.95
N ASP A 221 -12.75 -11.77 6.06
CA ASP A 221 -13.34 -12.33 7.27
C ASP A 221 -14.10 -11.25 8.04
N TYR A 222 -13.50 -10.06 8.21
CA TYR A 222 -14.05 -9.01 9.03
C TYR A 222 -14.09 -7.65 8.34
N LEU A 223 -15.24 -6.95 8.47
CA LEU A 223 -15.33 -5.52 8.22
C LEU A 223 -15.25 -4.78 9.57
N LEU A 224 -14.08 -4.25 9.91
CA LEU A 224 -13.92 -3.38 11.08
C LEU A 224 -14.56 -2.02 10.80
N LYS A 225 -15.70 -1.77 11.48
CA LYS A 225 -16.56 -0.62 11.21
C LYS A 225 -16.54 0.36 12.37
N GLY A 226 -16.13 1.59 12.09
CA GLY A 226 -16.27 2.75 12.96
C GLY A 226 -17.55 3.54 12.66
N LYS A 227 -17.64 4.76 13.23
CA LYS A 227 -18.73 5.69 12.95
C LYS A 227 -18.75 6.06 11.47
N LEU A 228 -19.93 6.07 10.89
CA LEU A 228 -20.19 6.45 9.49
C LEU A 228 -21.33 7.48 9.45
N ASP A 229 -21.19 8.47 8.58
CA ASP A 229 -22.26 9.43 8.30
C ASP A 229 -23.28 8.88 7.28
N HIS A 230 -22.87 7.87 6.48
CA HIS A 230 -23.70 7.17 5.51
C HIS A 230 -23.19 5.74 5.27
N VAL A 231 -24.05 4.88 4.73
CA VAL A 231 -23.66 3.50 4.38
C VAL A 231 -22.68 3.50 3.23
N THR A 232 -21.47 3.02 3.47
CA THR A 232 -20.41 2.97 2.45
C THR A 232 -20.58 1.76 1.52
N GLY A 233 -19.95 1.80 0.33
CA GLY A 233 -19.88 0.65 -0.56
C GLY A 233 -19.25 -0.60 0.09
N LYS A 234 -18.35 -0.42 1.07
CA LYS A 234 -17.78 -1.53 1.85
C LYS A 234 -18.84 -2.22 2.73
N CYS A 235 -19.73 -1.45 3.37
CA CYS A 235 -20.84 -2.01 4.16
C CYS A 235 -21.81 -2.80 3.29
N LYS A 236 -22.15 -2.28 2.09
CA LYS A 236 -23.02 -2.98 1.14
C LYS A 236 -22.40 -4.30 0.70
N LYS A 237 -21.13 -4.28 0.29
CA LYS A 237 -20.39 -5.49 -0.09
C LYS A 237 -20.24 -6.50 1.05
N ALA A 238 -20.06 -6.04 2.30
CA ALA A 238 -19.99 -6.93 3.46
C ALA A 238 -21.31 -7.67 3.66
N ALA A 239 -22.44 -6.98 3.56
CA ALA A 239 -23.76 -7.61 3.63
C ALA A 239 -23.99 -8.61 2.49
N GLU A 240 -23.62 -8.27 1.26
CA GLU A 240 -23.74 -9.13 0.08
C GLU A 240 -22.87 -10.41 0.17
N LYS A 241 -21.69 -10.31 0.82
CA LYS A 241 -20.73 -11.43 0.93
C LYS A 241 -20.83 -12.20 2.24
N GLY A 242 -21.71 -11.80 3.15
CA GLY A 242 -21.80 -12.41 4.49
C GLY A 242 -20.56 -12.14 5.35
N THR A 243 -19.79 -11.08 5.07
CA THR A 243 -18.60 -10.68 5.84
C THR A 243 -19.05 -10.20 7.23
N GLU A 244 -18.46 -10.73 8.28
CA GLU A 244 -18.76 -10.33 9.65
C GLU A 244 -18.37 -8.86 9.89
N VAL A 245 -19.29 -8.09 10.49
CA VAL A 245 -19.06 -6.67 10.81
C VAL A 245 -18.75 -6.56 12.29
N ILE A 246 -17.56 -6.09 12.61
CA ILE A 246 -17.07 -5.93 13.98
C ILE A 246 -16.76 -4.47 14.31
N GLY A 247 -16.82 -4.13 15.60
CA GLY A 247 -16.38 -2.84 16.12
C GLY A 247 -14.95 -2.86 16.66
N TYR A 248 -14.50 -1.73 17.19
CA TYR A 248 -13.19 -1.61 17.83
C TYR A 248 -13.05 -2.54 19.04
N GLU A 249 -14.08 -2.64 19.87
CA GLU A 249 -14.08 -3.46 21.09
C GLU A 249 -13.98 -4.96 20.76
N ASP A 250 -14.62 -5.41 19.69
CA ASP A 250 -14.53 -6.80 19.22
C ASP A 250 -13.10 -7.12 18.76
N LEU A 251 -12.46 -6.22 18.01
CA LEU A 251 -11.05 -6.36 17.66
C LEU A 251 -10.17 -6.48 18.90
N MET A 252 -10.41 -5.64 19.91
CA MET A 252 -9.65 -5.69 21.16
C MET A 252 -9.88 -6.98 21.94
N LEU A 253 -11.07 -7.58 21.84
CA LEU A 253 -11.34 -8.89 22.43
C LEU A 253 -10.57 -10.03 21.74
N PHE A 254 -10.42 -9.98 20.41
CA PHE A 254 -9.58 -10.93 19.69
C PHE A 254 -8.11 -10.87 20.13
N LEU A 255 -7.65 -9.68 20.50
CA LEU A 255 -6.26 -9.45 20.93
C LEU A 255 -6.01 -9.74 22.43
N ARG A 256 -7.04 -10.03 23.22
CA ARG A 256 -6.91 -10.41 24.63
C ARG A 256 -6.89 -11.92 24.85
N LYS A 257 -7.34 -12.70 23.86
CA LYS A 257 -7.29 -14.16 23.88
C LYS A 257 -5.91 -14.68 23.48
#